data_e32699c4dd775f58a2d9bbef30e63555
#
_entry.id   e32699c4dd775f58a2d9bbef30e63555
#
_cell.length_a   1.000
_cell.length_b   1.000
_cell.length_c   1.000
_cell.angle_alpha   90.00
_cell.angle_beta   90.00
_cell.angle_gamma   90.00
#
_symmetry.space_group_name_H-M   'P 1'
#
loop_
_entity.id
_entity.type
_entity.pdbx_description
1 polymer ?
#
loop_
_entity_poly.entity_id
_entity_poly.type
_entity_poly.pdbx_seq_one_letter_code
_entity_poly.pdbx_strand_id
1 'polypeptide(L)'
;LDVSAKTPKAVLEAVSSGSITLNAGFFPEEGKYNRTACTRCYVQFSYEEAKAHRWKCPECKGRIKLGVRERAYAMSSIPATPRPPYLKMIPLGEVIARVLGVSSPNTKKAKALYDAFIERFGNEITVLLHAPEAEMAEVSAGVSSAVSAMREGRVLLFPGGGGKYGSFAFP
;
A
#
# COMPACT_ATOMS: atom_id res chain seq x y z
N LEU A 1 18.07 4.72 -1.03
CA LEU A 1 19.22 5.60 -0.90
C LEU A 1 20.44 4.98 -1.55
N ASP A 2 21.18 5.76 -2.32
CA ASP A 2 22.50 5.38 -2.80
C ASP A 2 23.52 5.84 -1.76
N VAL A 3 24.13 4.88 -1.07
CA VAL A 3 25.07 5.15 0.01
C VAL A 3 26.40 4.46 -0.25
N SER A 4 27.48 5.20 -0.12
CA SER A 4 28.86 4.70 -0.29
C SER A 4 29.28 3.72 0.82
N ALA A 5 28.66 3.81 1.98
CA ALA A 5 28.91 2.93 3.13
C ALA A 5 27.64 2.78 4.00
N LYS A 6 27.51 1.63 4.68
CA LYS A 6 26.39 1.36 5.60
C LYS A 6 26.64 2.01 6.98
N THR A 7 26.80 3.33 7.03
CA THR A 7 27.03 4.10 8.25
C THR A 7 25.94 5.16 8.44
N PRO A 8 25.61 5.56 9.69
CA PRO A 8 24.66 6.63 9.93
C PRO A 8 25.01 7.94 9.24
N LYS A 9 26.30 8.27 9.16
CA LYS A 9 26.79 9.47 8.48
C LYS A 9 26.50 9.43 6.99
N ALA A 10 26.83 8.32 6.29
CA ALA A 10 26.57 8.17 4.87
C ALA A 10 25.06 8.21 4.53
N VAL A 11 24.21 7.65 5.40
CA VAL A 11 22.75 7.74 5.25
C VAL A 11 22.29 9.19 5.40
N LEU A 12 22.79 9.94 6.40
CA LEU A 12 22.44 11.34 6.61
C LEU A 12 22.88 12.20 5.42
N GLU A 13 24.08 11.99 4.91
CA GLU A 13 24.61 12.68 3.71
C GLU A 13 23.74 12.40 2.48
N ALA A 14 23.36 11.14 2.24
CA ALA A 14 22.49 10.77 1.12
C ALA A 14 21.11 11.41 1.21
N VAL A 15 20.50 11.48 2.41
CA VAL A 15 19.23 12.17 2.64
C VAL A 15 19.38 13.68 2.38
N SER A 16 20.43 14.30 2.91
CA SER A 16 20.67 15.75 2.80
C SER A 16 20.98 16.20 1.37
N SER A 17 21.67 15.36 0.59
CA SER A 17 22.01 15.62 -0.82
C SER A 17 20.90 15.23 -1.79
N GLY A 18 19.84 14.54 -1.32
CA GLY A 18 18.79 14.04 -2.17
C GLY A 18 19.18 12.82 -3.02
N SER A 19 20.24 12.09 -2.66
CA SER A 19 20.68 10.86 -3.32
C SER A 19 19.71 9.70 -3.06
N ILE A 20 18.47 9.89 -3.51
CA ILE A 20 17.37 8.92 -3.37
C ILE A 20 17.13 8.26 -4.72
N THR A 21 17.41 6.97 -4.79
CA THR A 21 17.23 6.17 -6.02
C THR A 21 15.83 5.64 -6.19
N LEU A 22 15.17 5.34 -5.07
CA LEU A 22 13.84 4.74 -5.04
C LEU A 22 13.12 5.11 -3.75
N ASN A 23 11.84 5.43 -3.85
CA ASN A 23 10.92 5.47 -2.71
C ASN A 23 10.06 4.21 -2.72
N ALA A 24 9.86 3.61 -1.56
CA ALA A 24 8.97 2.47 -1.39
C ALA A 24 7.95 2.74 -0.29
N GLY A 25 6.74 2.27 -0.46
CA GLY A 25 5.68 2.40 0.53
C GLY A 25 4.38 1.71 0.13
N PHE A 26 3.41 1.78 1.00
CA PHE A 26 2.10 1.17 0.79
C PHE A 26 1.26 1.92 -0.24
N PHE A 27 0.21 1.27 -0.72
CA PHE A 27 -0.79 1.92 -1.53
C PHE A 27 -1.54 2.98 -0.69
N PRO A 28 -1.58 4.25 -1.10
CA PRO A 28 -2.31 5.30 -0.37
C PRO A 28 -3.80 4.98 -0.18
N GLU A 29 -4.36 4.17 -1.07
CA GLU A 29 -5.74 3.69 -1.05
C GLU A 29 -6.05 2.87 0.20
N GLU A 30 -5.08 2.20 0.80
CA GLU A 30 -5.26 1.43 2.04
C GLU A 30 -5.51 2.32 3.27
N GLY A 31 -5.11 3.61 3.19
CA GLY A 31 -5.29 4.57 4.27
C GLY A 31 -6.75 4.80 4.63
N LYS A 32 -7.09 4.71 5.93
CA LYS A 32 -8.47 4.88 6.46
C LYS A 32 -9.12 6.23 6.22
N TYR A 33 -8.38 7.20 5.72
CA TYR A 33 -8.86 8.54 5.37
C TYR A 33 -8.49 8.92 3.94
N ASN A 34 -8.23 7.95 3.07
CA ASN A 34 -7.86 8.23 1.69
C ASN A 34 -8.97 8.98 0.96
N ARG A 35 -10.20 8.49 1.01
CA ARG A 35 -11.37 9.09 0.36
C ARG A 35 -12.22 9.91 1.32
N THR A 36 -12.86 10.92 0.77
CA THR A 36 -13.94 11.64 1.47
C THR A 36 -15.09 10.68 1.73
N ALA A 37 -15.45 10.49 2.99
CA ALA A 37 -16.48 9.52 3.36
C ALA A 37 -17.15 9.85 4.69
N CYS A 38 -18.33 9.29 4.89
CA CYS A 38 -19.05 9.33 6.16
C CYS A 38 -18.27 8.56 7.24
N THR A 39 -18.15 9.14 8.44
CA THR A 39 -17.46 8.50 9.58
C THR A 39 -18.30 7.44 10.29
N ARG A 40 -19.57 7.26 9.90
CA ARG A 40 -20.52 6.32 10.52
C ARG A 40 -20.85 5.13 9.60
N CYS A 41 -21.28 5.39 8.36
CA CYS A 41 -21.65 4.34 7.40
C CYS A 41 -20.59 4.09 6.33
N TYR A 42 -19.53 4.89 6.29
CA TYR A 42 -18.40 4.78 5.37
C TYR A 42 -18.74 4.95 3.89
N VAL A 43 -19.95 5.39 3.55
CA VAL A 43 -20.29 5.78 2.18
C VAL A 43 -19.36 6.87 1.72
N GLN A 44 -18.78 6.70 0.53
CA GLN A 44 -17.84 7.64 -0.07
C GLN A 44 -18.57 8.67 -0.92
N PHE A 45 -18.00 9.87 -0.96
CA PHE A 45 -18.54 11.02 -1.69
C PHE A 45 -17.40 11.71 -2.44
N SER A 46 -17.71 12.34 -3.55
CA SER A 46 -16.84 13.36 -4.13
C SER A 46 -16.81 14.61 -3.22
N TYR A 47 -15.87 15.51 -3.45
CA TYR A 47 -15.81 16.78 -2.73
C TYR A 47 -17.08 17.60 -2.92
N GLU A 48 -17.59 17.67 -4.16
CA GLU A 48 -18.77 18.46 -4.50
C GLU A 48 -20.05 17.89 -3.89
N GLU A 49 -20.21 16.55 -3.89
CA GLU A 49 -21.33 15.90 -3.20
C GLU A 49 -21.30 16.16 -1.70
N ALA A 50 -20.12 16.00 -1.07
CA ALA A 50 -19.98 16.27 0.36
C ALA A 50 -20.33 17.73 0.72
N LYS A 51 -19.91 18.68 -0.11
CA LYS A 51 -20.23 20.11 0.02
C LYS A 51 -21.73 20.38 -0.17
N ALA A 52 -22.36 19.79 -1.19
CA ALA A 52 -23.79 19.91 -1.44
C ALA A 52 -24.62 19.38 -0.25
N HIS A 53 -24.16 18.32 0.38
CA HIS A 53 -24.77 17.75 1.60
C HIS A 53 -24.34 18.45 2.89
N ARG A 54 -23.64 19.61 2.79
CA ARG A 54 -23.16 20.38 3.96
C ARG A 54 -22.39 19.52 4.96
N TRP A 55 -21.60 18.57 4.44
CA TRP A 55 -20.79 17.62 5.21
C TRP A 55 -21.59 16.69 6.16
N LYS A 56 -22.88 16.50 5.86
CA LYS A 56 -23.76 15.53 6.55
C LYS A 56 -24.21 14.45 5.58
N CYS A 57 -23.99 13.20 5.98
CA CYS A 57 -24.38 12.05 5.18
C CYS A 57 -25.89 11.98 4.97
N PRO A 58 -26.39 11.89 3.72
CA PRO A 58 -27.83 11.78 3.45
C PRO A 58 -28.41 10.46 4.01
N GLU A 59 -27.61 9.38 4.03
CA GLU A 59 -28.03 8.04 4.48
C GLU A 59 -28.25 7.96 5.99
N CYS A 60 -27.23 8.33 6.77
CA CYS A 60 -27.22 8.09 8.22
C CYS A 60 -27.12 9.35 9.07
N LYS A 61 -27.10 10.54 8.45
CA LYS A 61 -26.90 11.85 9.09
C LYS A 61 -25.56 12.01 9.83
N GLY A 62 -24.65 11.05 9.67
CA GLY A 62 -23.29 11.11 10.19
C GLY A 62 -22.46 12.20 9.52
N ARG A 63 -21.34 12.57 10.15
CA ARG A 63 -20.40 13.57 9.58
C ARG A 63 -19.65 12.97 8.39
N ILE A 64 -19.56 13.71 7.29
CA ILE A 64 -18.65 13.42 6.20
C ILE A 64 -17.30 14.08 6.50
N LYS A 65 -16.20 13.30 6.38
CA LYS A 65 -14.83 13.77 6.59
C LYS A 65 -14.12 13.84 5.25
N LEU A 66 -13.47 14.99 5.01
CA LEU A 66 -12.66 15.20 3.80
C LEU A 66 -11.50 14.21 3.74
N GLY A 67 -11.33 13.57 2.58
CA GLY A 67 -10.26 12.63 2.32
C GLY A 67 -8.91 13.32 2.08
N VAL A 68 -7.84 12.60 2.39
CA VAL A 68 -6.47 13.07 2.16
C VAL A 68 -6.19 13.27 0.67
N ARG A 69 -6.73 12.39 -0.18
CA ARG A 69 -6.58 12.48 -1.64
C ARG A 69 -7.15 13.79 -2.18
N GLU A 70 -8.39 14.12 -1.86
CA GLU A 70 -9.05 15.34 -2.31
C GLU A 70 -8.35 16.58 -1.76
N ARG A 71 -7.88 16.52 -0.51
CA ARG A 71 -7.11 17.61 0.09
C ARG A 71 -5.76 17.81 -0.60
N ALA A 72 -5.05 16.73 -0.90
CA ALA A 72 -3.78 16.77 -1.62
C ALA A 72 -3.96 17.41 -3.01
N TYR A 73 -5.02 17.02 -3.75
CA TYR A 73 -5.33 17.63 -5.04
C TYR A 73 -5.63 19.13 -4.93
N ALA A 74 -6.42 19.53 -3.94
CA ALA A 74 -6.75 20.95 -3.73
C ALA A 74 -5.52 21.80 -3.38
N MET A 75 -4.48 21.21 -2.81
CA MET A 75 -3.23 21.88 -2.45
C MET A 75 -2.15 21.76 -3.54
N SER A 76 -2.35 20.98 -4.58
CA SER A 76 -1.38 20.77 -5.65
C SER A 76 -1.44 21.91 -6.66
N SER A 77 -0.76 23.01 -6.37
CA SER A 77 -0.66 24.17 -7.24
C SER A 77 0.65 24.25 -8.04
N ILE A 78 1.58 23.35 -7.80
CA ILE A 78 2.91 23.37 -8.38
C ILE A 78 3.05 22.20 -9.37
N PRO A 79 3.58 22.44 -10.59
CA PRO A 79 3.92 21.35 -11.52
C PRO A 79 4.81 20.31 -10.85
N ALA A 80 4.58 19.04 -11.17
CA ALA A 80 5.39 17.96 -10.62
C ALA A 80 6.85 18.12 -11.07
N THR A 81 7.76 18.26 -10.12
CA THR A 81 9.19 18.16 -10.40
C THR A 81 9.59 16.69 -10.56
N PRO A 82 10.62 16.36 -11.34
CA PRO A 82 11.15 15.01 -11.40
C PRO A 82 11.45 14.49 -9.99
N ARG A 83 10.91 13.33 -9.68
CA ARG A 83 11.09 12.67 -8.38
C ARG A 83 11.63 11.25 -8.60
N PRO A 84 12.39 10.70 -7.64
CA PRO A 84 12.75 9.30 -7.68
C PRO A 84 11.52 8.40 -7.86
N PRO A 85 11.65 7.25 -8.55
CA PRO A 85 10.57 6.30 -8.71
C PRO A 85 9.94 5.92 -7.38
N TYR A 86 8.63 5.72 -7.36
CA TYR A 86 7.92 5.26 -6.17
C TYR A 86 7.38 3.85 -6.41
N LEU A 87 7.85 2.91 -5.59
CA LEU A 87 7.41 1.53 -5.61
C LEU A 87 6.31 1.31 -4.57
N LYS A 88 5.13 0.96 -5.05
CA LYS A 88 4.01 0.58 -4.18
C LYS A 88 4.10 -0.90 -3.88
N MET A 89 4.13 -1.25 -2.59
CA MET A 89 4.28 -2.63 -2.14
C MET A 89 3.21 -2.99 -1.11
N ILE A 90 2.82 -4.25 -1.13
CA ILE A 90 2.05 -4.88 -0.06
C ILE A 90 3.04 -5.80 0.69
N PRO A 91 3.11 -5.73 2.03
CA PRO A 91 3.96 -6.63 2.80
C PRO A 91 3.70 -8.11 2.47
N LEU A 92 4.75 -8.90 2.38
CA LEU A 92 4.63 -10.32 2.04
C LEU A 92 3.66 -11.07 2.97
N GLY A 93 3.68 -10.75 4.27
CA GLY A 93 2.75 -11.33 5.23
C GLY A 93 1.29 -11.05 4.89
N GLU A 94 0.97 -9.84 4.41
CA GLU A 94 -0.39 -9.46 3.98
C GLU A 94 -0.78 -10.15 2.66
N VAL A 95 0.15 -10.29 1.72
CA VAL A 95 -0.05 -11.07 0.48
C VAL A 95 -0.39 -12.51 0.83
N ILE A 96 0.41 -13.14 1.70
CA ILE A 96 0.20 -14.51 2.16
C ILE A 96 -1.16 -14.66 2.87
N ALA A 97 -1.48 -13.75 3.79
CA ALA A 97 -2.76 -13.80 4.49
C ALA A 97 -3.95 -13.73 3.52
N ARG A 98 -3.86 -12.88 2.51
CA ARG A 98 -4.88 -12.73 1.47
C ARG A 98 -5.03 -14.01 0.64
N VAL A 99 -3.93 -14.58 0.19
CA VAL A 99 -3.91 -15.82 -0.61
C VAL A 99 -4.46 -17.01 0.18
N LEU A 100 -4.13 -17.08 1.47
CA LEU A 100 -4.63 -18.15 2.35
C LEU A 100 -6.06 -17.94 2.85
N GLY A 101 -6.66 -16.78 2.60
CA GLY A 101 -7.98 -16.43 3.10
C GLY A 101 -8.06 -16.32 4.64
N VAL A 102 -6.94 -15.99 5.31
CA VAL A 102 -6.89 -15.83 6.77
C VAL A 102 -6.99 -14.36 7.17
N SER A 103 -7.49 -14.12 8.39
CA SER A 103 -7.77 -12.77 8.88
C SER A 103 -6.53 -11.96 9.27
N SER A 104 -5.36 -12.60 9.41
CA SER A 104 -4.15 -11.93 9.86
C SER A 104 -2.90 -12.66 9.38
N PRO A 105 -1.83 -11.93 9.02
CA PRO A 105 -0.53 -12.50 8.71
C PRO A 105 0.14 -13.21 9.91
N ASN A 106 -0.36 -12.97 11.12
CA ASN A 106 0.19 -13.55 12.36
C ASN A 106 -0.37 -14.96 12.68
N THR A 107 -1.23 -15.52 11.83
CA THR A 107 -1.68 -16.91 12.01
C THR A 107 -0.53 -17.87 11.83
N LYS A 108 -0.56 -19.01 12.53
CA LYS A 108 0.48 -20.04 12.42
C LYS A 108 0.74 -20.46 10.96
N LYS A 109 -0.36 -20.62 10.17
CA LYS A 109 -0.27 -21.01 8.77
C LYS A 109 0.40 -19.94 7.90
N ALA A 110 0.03 -18.67 8.09
CA ALA A 110 0.62 -17.57 7.34
C ALA A 110 2.10 -17.38 7.71
N LYS A 111 2.43 -17.48 8.99
CA LYS A 111 3.81 -17.37 9.47
C LYS A 111 4.69 -18.49 8.94
N ALA A 112 4.24 -19.74 8.97
CA ALA A 112 5.00 -20.86 8.44
C ALA A 112 5.32 -20.69 6.95
N LEU A 113 4.34 -20.17 6.15
CA LEU A 113 4.56 -19.90 4.74
C LEU A 113 5.50 -18.70 4.53
N TYR A 114 5.39 -17.67 5.34
CA TYR A 114 6.32 -16.53 5.35
C TYR A 114 7.76 -17.00 5.62
N ASP A 115 7.95 -17.80 6.69
CA ASP A 115 9.27 -18.32 7.08
C ASP A 115 9.88 -19.18 5.95
N ALA A 116 9.09 -20.00 5.24
CA ALA A 116 9.54 -20.76 4.08
C ALA A 116 10.03 -19.86 2.92
N PHE A 117 9.34 -18.77 2.65
CA PHE A 117 9.81 -17.80 1.65
C PHE A 117 11.11 -17.11 2.08
N ILE A 118 11.23 -16.74 3.37
CA ILE A 118 12.45 -16.07 3.87
C ILE A 118 13.64 -17.05 3.88
N GLU A 119 13.41 -18.30 4.25
CA GLU A 119 14.44 -19.36 4.19
C GLU A 119 14.97 -19.55 2.76
N ARG A 120 14.07 -19.58 1.77
CA ARG A 120 14.44 -19.79 0.36
C ARG A 120 15.13 -18.58 -0.27
N PHE A 121 14.66 -17.37 0.01
CA PHE A 121 15.06 -16.15 -0.72
C PHE A 121 15.82 -15.12 0.14
N GLY A 122 16.03 -15.40 1.42
CA GLY A 122 16.84 -14.61 2.35
C GLY A 122 16.11 -13.46 3.00
N ASN A 123 15.27 -12.70 2.28
CA ASN A 123 14.51 -11.57 2.83
C ASN A 123 13.28 -11.23 2.00
N GLU A 124 12.37 -10.49 2.62
CA GLU A 124 11.10 -10.07 2.04
C GLU A 124 11.25 -9.22 0.76
N ILE A 125 12.22 -8.32 0.72
CA ILE A 125 12.45 -7.46 -0.45
C ILE A 125 12.86 -8.29 -1.66
N THR A 126 13.70 -9.29 -1.47
CA THR A 126 14.06 -10.23 -2.54
C THR A 126 12.82 -10.95 -3.07
N VAL A 127 11.96 -11.45 -2.17
CA VAL A 127 10.70 -12.11 -2.57
C VAL A 127 9.80 -11.17 -3.36
N LEU A 128 9.57 -9.95 -2.85
CA LEU A 128 8.62 -9.02 -3.46
C LEU A 128 9.11 -8.42 -4.78
N LEU A 129 10.42 -8.26 -4.98
CA LEU A 129 10.96 -7.52 -6.11
C LEU A 129 11.76 -8.34 -7.11
N HIS A 130 12.47 -9.38 -6.67
CA HIS A 130 13.53 -9.98 -7.47
C HIS A 130 13.38 -11.49 -7.69
N ALA A 131 12.75 -12.21 -6.76
CA ALA A 131 12.63 -13.66 -6.85
C ALA A 131 11.92 -14.10 -8.15
N PRO A 132 12.45 -15.08 -8.88
CA PRO A 132 11.81 -15.63 -10.09
C PRO A 132 10.45 -16.25 -9.76
N GLU A 133 9.46 -16.03 -10.62
CA GLU A 133 8.10 -16.54 -10.44
C GLU A 133 8.07 -18.05 -10.32
N ALA A 134 8.83 -18.76 -11.17
CA ALA A 134 8.90 -20.21 -11.14
C ALA A 134 9.42 -20.75 -9.80
N GLU A 135 10.46 -20.13 -9.23
CA GLU A 135 11.01 -20.54 -7.95
C GLU A 135 10.07 -20.23 -6.78
N MET A 136 9.37 -19.10 -6.83
CA MET A 136 8.33 -18.76 -5.85
C MET A 136 7.16 -19.76 -5.91
N ALA A 137 6.80 -20.23 -7.12
CA ALA A 137 5.72 -21.18 -7.31
C ALA A 137 6.02 -22.56 -6.68
N GLU A 138 7.30 -22.95 -6.57
CA GLU A 138 7.70 -24.14 -5.84
C GLU A 138 7.37 -24.08 -4.34
N VAL A 139 7.39 -22.87 -3.75
CA VAL A 139 7.00 -22.64 -2.36
C VAL A 139 5.47 -22.50 -2.27
N SER A 140 4.89 -21.65 -3.12
CA SER A 140 3.43 -21.44 -3.19
C SER A 140 3.03 -20.78 -4.51
N ALA A 141 2.33 -21.52 -5.36
CA ALA A 141 1.84 -21.00 -6.64
C ALA A 141 0.90 -19.79 -6.46
N GLY A 142 0.04 -19.80 -5.45
CA GLY A 142 -0.88 -18.67 -5.17
C GLY A 142 -0.15 -17.40 -4.75
N VAL A 143 0.88 -17.49 -3.90
CA VAL A 143 1.69 -16.34 -3.49
C VAL A 143 2.53 -15.85 -4.65
N SER A 144 3.11 -16.75 -5.45
CA SER A 144 3.86 -16.40 -6.66
C SER A 144 3.00 -15.56 -7.61
N SER A 145 1.79 -16.03 -7.94
CA SER A 145 0.84 -15.32 -8.80
C SER A 145 0.46 -13.95 -8.23
N ALA A 146 0.22 -13.85 -6.92
CA ALA A 146 -0.13 -12.61 -6.26
C ALA A 146 1.03 -11.59 -6.29
N VAL A 147 2.28 -12.03 -6.05
CA VAL A 147 3.47 -11.18 -6.13
C VAL A 147 3.70 -10.71 -7.57
N SER A 148 3.55 -11.59 -8.56
CA SER A 148 3.64 -11.22 -9.99
C SER A 148 2.59 -10.19 -10.37
N ALA A 149 1.33 -10.39 -9.95
CA ALA A 149 0.26 -9.41 -10.16
C ALA A 149 0.57 -8.05 -9.53
N MET A 150 1.16 -8.04 -8.33
CA MET A 150 1.59 -6.80 -7.66
C MET A 150 2.71 -6.10 -8.45
N ARG A 151 3.72 -6.82 -8.91
CA ARG A 151 4.82 -6.28 -9.72
C ARG A 151 4.34 -5.64 -11.01
N GLU A 152 3.30 -6.20 -11.62
CA GLU A 152 2.68 -5.74 -12.85
C GLU A 152 1.61 -4.65 -12.62
N GLY A 153 1.38 -4.24 -11.38
CA GLY A 153 0.37 -3.24 -11.04
C GLY A 153 -1.08 -3.71 -11.20
N ARG A 154 -1.34 -5.01 -11.25
CA ARG A 154 -2.67 -5.62 -11.42
C ARG A 154 -3.40 -5.87 -10.09
N VAL A 155 -3.09 -5.06 -9.06
CA VAL A 155 -3.77 -5.13 -7.76
C VAL A 155 -5.08 -4.37 -7.84
N LEU A 156 -6.17 -5.00 -7.42
CA LEU A 156 -7.47 -4.34 -7.26
C LEU A 156 -7.51 -3.63 -5.92
N LEU A 157 -7.70 -2.32 -5.92
CA LEU A 157 -7.68 -1.48 -4.72
C LEU A 157 -9.10 -1.02 -4.37
N PHE A 158 -9.49 -1.16 -3.11
CA PHE A 158 -10.73 -0.67 -2.54
C PHE A 158 -10.40 0.43 -1.52
N PRO A 159 -10.45 1.72 -1.92
CA PRO A 159 -9.94 2.80 -1.09
C PRO A 159 -10.68 2.95 0.23
N GLY A 160 -9.93 3.21 1.29
CA GLY A 160 -10.49 3.53 2.60
C GLY A 160 -11.01 4.96 2.70
N GLY A 161 -11.85 5.21 3.69
CA GLY A 161 -12.42 6.53 3.95
C GLY A 161 -13.25 6.57 5.23
N GLY A 162 -13.45 7.75 5.77
CA GLY A 162 -14.30 7.97 6.94
C GLY A 162 -13.79 7.32 8.25
N GLY A 163 -12.61 6.73 8.25
CA GLY A 163 -12.04 6.00 9.39
C GLY A 163 -11.94 4.48 9.16
N LYS A 164 -12.51 3.96 8.07
CA LYS A 164 -12.37 2.56 7.64
C LYS A 164 -11.16 2.43 6.72
N TYR A 165 -10.28 1.47 7.01
CA TYR A 165 -9.16 1.14 6.14
C TYR A 165 -9.64 0.65 4.78
N GLY A 166 -8.86 0.93 3.75
CA GLY A 166 -9.02 0.30 2.46
C GLY A 166 -8.62 -1.17 2.50
N SER A 167 -8.80 -1.81 1.37
CA SER A 167 -8.40 -3.21 1.17
C SER A 167 -7.93 -3.41 -0.26
N PHE A 168 -7.36 -4.57 -0.53
CA PHE A 168 -6.91 -4.96 -1.86
C PHE A 168 -7.34 -6.39 -2.17
N ALA A 169 -7.32 -6.74 -3.44
CA ALA A 169 -7.46 -8.11 -3.93
C ALA A 169 -6.50 -8.34 -5.10
N PHE A 170 -6.14 -9.59 -5.31
CA PHE A 170 -5.45 -10.03 -6.51
C PHE A 170 -6.46 -10.58 -7.51
N PRO A 171 -6.20 -10.47 -8.81
CA PRO A 171 -7.06 -11.02 -9.87
C PRO A 171 -7.14 -12.54 -9.82
#